data_627724fdd99ccf9e808f29ad40b36ee9
#
_entry.id   627724fdd99ccf9e808f29ad40b36ee9
#
_cell.length_a   1.000
_cell.length_b   1.000
_cell.length_c   1.000
_cell.angle_alpha   90.00
_cell.angle_beta   90.00
_cell.angle_gamma   90.00
#
_symmetry.space_group_name_H-M   'P 1'
#
loop_
_entity.id
_entity.type
_entity.pdbx_description
1 polymer ?
#
loop_
_entity_poly.entity_id
_entity_poly.type
_entity_poly.pdbx_seq_one_letter_code
_entity_poly.pdbx_strand_id
1 'polypeptide(L)'
;MKRAILLILISMLPLMSYAQKDNDRYVVWQPDVKLTLEMLQSEPTDSVQFEELKGMGIGHVLSKGLWAVLDVPKTKKGWKTMCEKAYFCAAVDKSESYWIVRDSTELLFAQLLWDSCELSTRIARRNLSNYEKQLNDSISENNKSNKTTNGIIATFYMTALNDGKEFGRALANSIIHISTTRDMDKYQEYRQMVDEMLDELSEYATTPAEIERLMSGEPEKGYVLAKTFNNDIKNREELRY
;
A
#
# COMPACT_ATOMS: atom_id res chain seq x y z
N MET A 1 39.67 -39.88 -26.52
CA MET A 1 39.45 -38.58 -25.84
C MET A 1 38.05 -38.07 -26.17
N LYS A 2 37.09 -38.26 -25.27
CA LYS A 2 35.70 -37.80 -25.44
C LYS A 2 35.57 -36.45 -24.76
N ARG A 3 35.32 -35.40 -25.54
CA ARG A 3 35.01 -34.06 -25.02
C ARG A 3 33.56 -34.06 -24.53
N ALA A 4 33.37 -33.93 -23.22
CA ALA A 4 32.08 -33.68 -22.63
C ALA A 4 31.74 -32.19 -22.83
N ILE A 5 30.73 -31.92 -23.63
CA ILE A 5 30.14 -30.58 -23.77
C ILE A 5 29.15 -30.41 -22.60
N LEU A 6 29.55 -29.60 -21.62
CA LEU A 6 28.70 -29.19 -20.53
C LEU A 6 27.70 -28.16 -21.06
N LEU A 7 26.47 -28.59 -21.34
CA LEU A 7 25.35 -27.73 -21.67
C LEU A 7 24.88 -27.04 -20.36
N ILE A 8 25.30 -25.80 -20.17
CA ILE A 8 24.73 -24.93 -19.17
C ILE A 8 23.34 -24.53 -19.67
N LEU A 9 22.32 -25.24 -19.21
CA LEU A 9 20.94 -24.79 -19.30
C LEU A 9 20.78 -23.61 -18.33
N ILE A 10 20.97 -22.40 -18.83
CA ILE A 10 20.51 -21.19 -18.19
C ILE A 10 18.98 -21.27 -18.30
N SER A 11 18.35 -21.71 -17.22
CA SER A 11 16.92 -21.57 -17.05
C SER A 11 16.62 -20.06 -17.01
N MET A 12 16.28 -19.49 -18.15
CA MET A 12 15.57 -18.23 -18.21
C MET A 12 14.23 -18.48 -17.50
N LEU A 13 14.20 -18.24 -16.19
CA LEU A 13 12.95 -17.94 -15.52
C LEU A 13 12.38 -16.73 -16.28
N PRO A 14 11.20 -16.85 -16.89
CA PRO A 14 10.52 -15.67 -17.37
C PRO A 14 10.37 -14.78 -16.13
N LEU A 15 11.06 -13.65 -16.10
CA LEU A 15 10.60 -12.50 -15.35
C LEU A 15 9.18 -12.27 -15.88
N MET A 16 8.21 -12.86 -15.20
CA MET A 16 6.83 -12.44 -15.33
C MET A 16 6.84 -11.01 -14.79
N SER A 17 7.15 -10.08 -15.66
CA SER A 17 6.64 -8.74 -15.56
C SER A 17 5.13 -8.98 -15.50
N TYR A 18 4.57 -8.96 -14.29
CA TYR A 18 3.14 -8.84 -14.11
C TYR A 18 2.82 -7.52 -14.81
N ALA A 19 2.42 -7.63 -16.08
CA ALA A 19 1.85 -6.54 -16.80
C ALA A 19 0.69 -6.10 -15.93
N GLN A 20 0.90 -5.02 -15.21
CA GLN A 20 -0.14 -4.32 -14.47
C GLN A 20 -1.25 -4.13 -15.52
N LYS A 21 -2.35 -4.88 -15.35
CA LYS A 21 -3.51 -4.80 -16.21
C LYS A 21 -3.83 -3.32 -16.25
N ASP A 22 -3.67 -2.71 -17.40
CA ASP A 22 -3.55 -1.26 -17.60
C ASP A 22 -4.77 -0.55 -17.01
N ASN A 23 -4.72 -0.32 -15.70
CA ASN A 23 -5.64 0.55 -15.03
C ASN A 23 -5.04 1.94 -15.16
N ASP A 24 -5.31 2.59 -16.28
CA ASP A 24 -4.80 3.92 -16.65
C ASP A 24 -4.94 4.96 -15.53
N ARG A 25 -5.73 4.68 -14.52
CA ARG A 25 -6.02 5.60 -13.42
C ARG A 25 -5.10 5.46 -12.22
N TYR A 26 -4.71 4.23 -11.83
CA TYR A 26 -3.99 3.97 -10.58
C TYR A 26 -2.60 3.45 -10.80
N VAL A 27 -1.67 3.87 -9.93
CA VAL A 27 -0.36 3.26 -9.78
C VAL A 27 -0.30 2.65 -8.39
N VAL A 28 -0.14 1.32 -8.32
CA VAL A 28 0.08 0.60 -7.06
C VAL A 28 1.57 0.54 -6.79
N TRP A 29 1.95 0.78 -5.54
CA TRP A 29 3.34 0.77 -5.13
C TRP A 29 3.98 -0.62 -5.30
N GLN A 30 5.16 -0.63 -5.90
CA GLN A 30 6.03 -1.80 -6.03
C GLN A 30 7.48 -1.31 -5.94
N PRO A 31 8.43 -2.15 -5.49
CA PRO A 31 9.82 -1.72 -5.27
C PRO A 31 10.52 -1.17 -6.52
N ASP A 32 10.18 -1.72 -7.68
CA ASP A 32 10.73 -1.40 -9.00
C ASP A 32 9.92 -0.35 -9.77
N VAL A 33 8.77 0.07 -9.25
CA VAL A 33 7.94 1.12 -9.86
C VAL A 33 8.28 2.46 -9.23
N LYS A 34 8.64 3.44 -10.07
CA LYS A 34 8.92 4.81 -9.64
C LYS A 34 7.95 5.78 -10.30
N LEU A 35 7.58 6.83 -9.57
CA LEU A 35 6.83 7.93 -10.15
C LEU A 35 7.66 8.61 -11.25
N THR A 36 6.98 9.09 -12.27
CA THR A 36 7.58 9.93 -13.30
C THR A 36 6.78 11.23 -13.46
N LEU A 37 7.40 12.24 -14.05
CA LEU A 37 6.71 13.50 -14.28
C LEU A 37 5.50 13.36 -15.23
N GLU A 38 5.47 12.31 -16.04
CA GLU A 38 4.39 12.01 -16.99
C GLU A 38 3.21 11.28 -16.35
N MET A 39 3.40 10.66 -15.18
CA MET A 39 2.32 9.90 -14.51
C MET A 39 1.25 10.79 -13.90
N LEU A 40 1.62 12.00 -13.45
CA LEU A 40 0.68 12.95 -12.84
C LEU A 40 0.32 14.01 -13.87
N GLN A 41 -0.76 13.79 -14.61
CA GLN A 41 -1.18 14.62 -15.75
C GLN A 41 -2.55 15.24 -15.54
N SER A 42 -3.16 15.07 -14.38
CA SER A 42 -4.42 15.72 -14.07
C SER A 42 -4.26 17.24 -14.11
N GLU A 43 -5.28 17.93 -14.55
CA GLU A 43 -5.34 19.37 -14.45
C GLU A 43 -6.11 19.77 -13.19
N PRO A 44 -5.70 20.85 -12.51
CA PRO A 44 -6.43 21.34 -11.36
C PRO A 44 -7.84 21.77 -11.79
N THR A 45 -8.84 21.25 -11.07
CA THR A 45 -10.26 21.59 -11.35
C THR A 45 -10.68 22.91 -10.75
N ASP A 46 -9.92 23.42 -9.79
CA ASP A 46 -10.17 24.68 -9.07
C ASP A 46 -8.91 25.59 -9.18
N SER A 47 -9.04 26.64 -9.95
CA SER A 47 -7.94 27.60 -10.18
C SER A 47 -7.62 28.43 -8.93
N VAL A 48 -8.59 28.67 -8.05
CA VAL A 48 -8.37 29.41 -6.80
C VAL A 48 -7.54 28.55 -5.85
N GLN A 49 -7.95 27.31 -5.66
CA GLN A 49 -7.20 26.35 -4.84
C GLN A 49 -5.78 26.13 -5.38
N PHE A 50 -5.62 26.07 -6.71
CA PHE A 50 -4.29 25.94 -7.33
C PHE A 50 -3.35 27.08 -6.96
N GLU A 51 -3.81 28.34 -7.09
CA GLU A 51 -3.00 29.51 -6.75
C GLU A 51 -2.72 29.62 -5.24
N GLU A 52 -3.67 29.21 -4.38
CA GLU A 52 -3.46 29.13 -2.94
C GLU A 52 -2.35 28.10 -2.58
N LEU A 53 -2.43 26.89 -3.11
CA LEU A 53 -1.42 25.84 -2.89
C LEU A 53 -0.04 26.27 -3.36
N LYS A 54 0.01 26.91 -4.55
CA LYS A 54 1.24 27.47 -5.09
C LYS A 54 1.80 28.60 -4.20
N GLY A 55 0.93 29.45 -3.67
CA GLY A 55 1.30 30.51 -2.73
C GLY A 55 1.85 29.98 -1.39
N MET A 56 1.41 28.78 -0.99
CA MET A 56 1.93 28.06 0.19
C MET A 56 3.25 27.32 -0.10
N GLY A 57 3.78 27.35 -1.32
CA GLY A 57 4.98 26.61 -1.71
C GLY A 57 4.74 25.12 -1.97
N ILE A 58 3.48 24.67 -2.11
CA ILE A 58 3.14 23.29 -2.48
C ILE A 58 3.51 23.10 -3.95
N GLY A 59 4.33 22.11 -4.26
CA GLY A 59 4.80 21.86 -5.63
C GLY A 59 4.02 20.78 -6.38
N HIS A 60 3.23 19.96 -5.67
CA HIS A 60 2.42 18.91 -6.28
C HIS A 60 1.21 18.55 -5.41
N VAL A 61 0.19 18.00 -6.03
CA VAL A 61 -0.92 17.32 -5.36
C VAL A 61 -0.85 15.83 -5.71
N LEU A 62 -0.65 15.00 -4.70
CA LEU A 62 -0.57 13.55 -4.84
C LEU A 62 -1.76 12.91 -4.14
N SER A 63 -2.77 12.51 -4.92
CA SER A 63 -3.89 11.73 -4.40
C SER A 63 -3.44 10.29 -4.17
N LYS A 64 -2.99 10.02 -2.96
CA LYS A 64 -2.45 8.72 -2.53
C LYS A 64 -3.21 8.17 -1.35
N GLY A 65 -3.15 6.86 -1.15
CA GLY A 65 -3.78 6.24 -0.01
C GLY A 65 -3.32 4.82 0.25
N LEU A 66 -3.55 4.39 1.49
CA LEU A 66 -3.54 3.00 1.90
C LEU A 66 -4.92 2.42 1.56
N TRP A 67 -4.97 1.52 0.58
CA TRP A 67 -6.17 0.81 0.18
C TRP A 67 -6.27 -0.52 0.91
N ALA A 68 -7.47 -0.87 1.34
CA ALA A 68 -7.66 -2.06 2.14
C ALA A 68 -9.04 -2.69 1.91
N VAL A 69 -9.07 -4.02 1.91
CA VAL A 69 -10.31 -4.81 1.93
C VAL A 69 -10.18 -5.96 2.91
N LEU A 70 -11.32 -6.39 3.45
CA LEU A 70 -11.44 -7.57 4.29
C LEU A 70 -12.37 -8.57 3.61
N ASP A 71 -11.85 -9.74 3.29
CA ASP A 71 -12.62 -10.87 2.78
C ASP A 71 -12.94 -11.84 3.92
N VAL A 72 -14.21 -12.23 4.00
CA VAL A 72 -14.71 -13.14 5.03
C VAL A 72 -15.28 -14.41 4.40
N PRO A 73 -15.22 -15.56 5.08
CA PRO A 73 -15.79 -16.80 4.57
C PRO A 73 -17.28 -16.64 4.23
N LYS A 74 -17.67 -17.06 3.03
CA LYS A 74 -19.04 -16.90 2.49
C LYS A 74 -20.10 -17.67 3.28
N THR A 75 -19.74 -18.79 3.91
CA THR A 75 -20.69 -19.71 4.53
C THR A 75 -20.38 -19.95 6.01
N LYS A 76 -21.43 -20.32 6.80
CA LYS A 76 -21.27 -20.72 8.20
C LYS A 76 -20.29 -21.90 8.38
N LYS A 77 -20.22 -22.81 7.40
CA LYS A 77 -19.23 -23.91 7.42
C LYS A 77 -17.82 -23.37 7.17
N GLY A 78 -17.66 -22.41 6.26
CA GLY A 78 -16.39 -21.74 5.99
C GLY A 78 -15.83 -21.07 7.24
N TRP A 79 -16.63 -20.38 8.02
CA TRP A 79 -16.20 -19.75 9.28
C TRP A 79 -15.59 -20.70 10.32
N LYS A 80 -15.80 -22.01 10.16
CA LYS A 80 -15.20 -23.04 11.04
C LYS A 80 -13.87 -23.59 10.53
N THR A 81 -13.53 -23.35 9.27
CA THR A 81 -12.39 -24.00 8.60
C THR A 81 -11.50 -23.06 7.81
N MET A 82 -11.92 -21.82 7.61
CA MET A 82 -11.21 -20.80 6.83
C MET A 82 -10.98 -19.57 7.71
N CYS A 83 -9.85 -18.90 7.46
CA CYS A 83 -9.53 -17.62 8.11
C CYS A 83 -10.04 -16.47 7.22
N GLU A 84 -10.37 -15.35 7.82
CA GLU A 84 -10.54 -14.10 7.11
C GLU A 84 -9.23 -13.69 6.44
N LYS A 85 -9.32 -12.85 5.42
CA LYS A 85 -8.16 -12.34 4.69
C LYS A 85 -8.25 -10.82 4.58
N ALA A 86 -7.28 -10.15 5.15
CA ALA A 86 -7.11 -8.71 4.98
C ALA A 86 -6.05 -8.45 3.90
N TYR A 87 -6.33 -7.50 3.03
CA TYR A 87 -5.44 -7.09 1.95
C TYR A 87 -5.23 -5.59 2.03
N PHE A 88 -3.99 -5.16 1.87
CA PHE A 88 -3.62 -3.75 1.93
C PHE A 88 -2.69 -3.43 0.77
N CYS A 89 -2.78 -2.24 0.19
CA CYS A 89 -1.73 -1.72 -0.68
C CYS A 89 -1.70 -0.19 -0.68
N ALA A 90 -0.56 0.36 -1.03
CA ALA A 90 -0.40 1.77 -1.28
C ALA A 90 -0.62 2.07 -2.76
N ALA A 91 -1.41 3.08 -3.08
CA ALA A 91 -1.66 3.47 -4.46
C ALA A 91 -1.80 4.99 -4.63
N VAL A 92 -1.54 5.44 -5.85
CA VAL A 92 -1.72 6.82 -6.32
C VAL A 92 -2.82 6.84 -7.37
N ASP A 93 -3.74 7.79 -7.26
CA ASP A 93 -4.73 8.10 -8.28
C ASP A 93 -4.16 9.15 -9.25
N LYS A 94 -3.74 8.73 -10.42
CA LYS A 94 -3.19 9.61 -11.44
C LYS A 94 -4.17 10.68 -11.92
N SER A 95 -5.47 10.36 -11.92
CA SER A 95 -6.53 11.25 -12.41
C SER A 95 -6.85 12.41 -11.46
N GLU A 96 -6.34 12.34 -10.23
CA GLU A 96 -6.54 13.37 -9.20
C GLU A 96 -5.20 13.91 -8.68
N SER A 97 -4.10 13.56 -9.35
CA SER A 97 -2.74 13.98 -8.99
C SER A 97 -2.16 14.86 -10.09
N TYR A 98 -1.58 15.98 -9.70
CA TYR A 98 -1.04 16.96 -10.64
C TYR A 98 0.17 17.70 -10.09
N TRP A 99 0.96 18.26 -10.99
CA TRP A 99 2.10 19.12 -10.67
C TRP A 99 1.68 20.59 -10.64
N ILE A 100 2.08 21.29 -9.59
CA ILE A 100 2.08 22.75 -9.51
C ILE A 100 3.42 23.28 -10.00
N VAL A 101 4.50 22.61 -9.59
CA VAL A 101 5.87 22.83 -10.09
C VAL A 101 6.36 21.50 -10.66
N ARG A 102 6.57 21.46 -11.98
CA ARG A 102 6.97 20.22 -12.66
C ARG A 102 8.48 20.15 -12.81
N ASP A 103 9.16 19.72 -11.78
CA ASP A 103 10.61 19.54 -11.79
C ASP A 103 11.06 18.28 -11.04
N SER A 104 12.36 17.98 -11.14
CA SER A 104 12.93 16.79 -10.51
C SER A 104 12.93 16.84 -8.97
N THR A 105 12.98 18.02 -8.38
CA THR A 105 12.94 18.18 -6.93
C THR A 105 11.55 17.80 -6.39
N GLU A 106 10.49 18.28 -7.02
CA GLU A 106 9.12 17.91 -6.65
C GLU A 106 8.85 16.41 -6.87
N LEU A 107 9.43 15.82 -7.91
CA LEU A 107 9.34 14.39 -8.13
C LEU A 107 9.97 13.58 -6.99
N LEU A 108 11.08 14.03 -6.42
CA LEU A 108 11.70 13.39 -5.25
C LEU A 108 10.78 13.43 -4.02
N PHE A 109 10.14 14.57 -3.73
CA PHE A 109 9.19 14.69 -2.63
C PHE A 109 7.93 13.85 -2.87
N ALA A 110 7.39 13.85 -4.08
CA ALA A 110 6.24 13.01 -4.44
C ALA A 110 6.55 11.51 -4.27
N GLN A 111 7.75 11.06 -4.70
CA GLN A 111 8.21 9.69 -4.50
C GLN A 111 8.33 9.35 -3.01
N LEU A 112 8.92 10.23 -2.22
CA LEU A 112 9.05 10.03 -0.77
C LEU A 112 7.68 9.92 -0.08
N LEU A 113 6.71 10.73 -0.49
CA LEU A 113 5.32 10.65 -0.02
C LEU A 113 4.66 9.31 -0.39
N TRP A 114 4.93 8.79 -1.59
CA TRP A 114 4.38 7.51 -2.01
C TRP A 114 5.03 6.34 -1.27
N ASP A 115 6.34 6.36 -1.10
CA ASP A 115 7.08 5.37 -0.30
C ASP A 115 6.62 5.39 1.17
N SER A 116 6.32 6.56 1.73
CA SER A 116 5.74 6.68 3.08
C SER A 116 4.35 6.04 3.19
N CYS A 117 3.58 6.03 2.10
CA CYS A 117 2.29 5.35 2.04
C CYS A 117 2.45 3.82 2.06
N GLU A 118 3.43 3.26 1.36
CA GLU A 118 3.76 1.83 1.48
C GLU A 118 4.23 1.48 2.90
N LEU A 119 5.05 2.34 3.51
CA LEU A 119 5.47 2.15 4.89
C LEU A 119 4.28 2.08 5.85
N SER A 120 3.28 2.95 5.68
CA SER A 120 2.02 2.92 6.43
C SER A 120 1.27 1.60 6.23
N THR A 121 1.31 1.09 5.01
CA THR A 121 0.70 -0.19 4.63
C THR A 121 1.39 -1.37 5.34
N ARG A 122 2.73 -1.38 5.39
CA ARG A 122 3.50 -2.39 6.11
C ARG A 122 3.26 -2.34 7.62
N ILE A 123 3.13 -1.15 8.19
CA ILE A 123 2.78 -0.97 9.61
C ILE A 123 1.40 -1.55 9.91
N ALA A 124 0.40 -1.29 9.06
CA ALA A 124 -0.93 -1.87 9.22
C ALA A 124 -0.88 -3.40 9.21
N ARG A 125 -0.15 -4.03 8.26
CA ARG A 125 0.01 -5.49 8.20
C ARG A 125 0.73 -6.04 9.43
N ARG A 126 1.85 -5.44 9.82
CA ARG A 126 2.59 -5.85 11.01
C ARG A 126 1.70 -5.81 12.25
N ASN A 127 0.97 -4.73 12.45
CA ASN A 127 0.10 -4.57 13.61
C ASN A 127 -1.01 -5.62 13.60
N LEU A 128 -1.65 -5.87 12.45
CA LEU A 128 -2.66 -6.92 12.33
C LEU A 128 -2.09 -8.31 12.63
N SER A 129 -0.91 -8.64 12.09
CA SER A 129 -0.20 -9.89 12.38
C SER A 129 0.14 -10.06 13.87
N ASN A 130 0.56 -8.98 14.52
CA ASN A 130 0.84 -8.99 15.96
C ASN A 130 -0.42 -9.23 16.79
N TYR A 131 -1.54 -8.61 16.46
CA TYR A 131 -2.82 -8.85 17.14
C TYR A 131 -3.28 -10.29 16.93
N GLU A 132 -3.17 -10.83 15.72
CA GLU A 132 -3.49 -12.21 15.41
C GLU A 132 -2.64 -13.19 16.22
N LYS A 133 -1.33 -12.96 16.30
CA LYS A 133 -0.40 -13.77 17.06
C LYS A 133 -0.71 -13.76 18.57
N GLN A 134 -0.88 -12.59 19.16
CA GLN A 134 -1.19 -12.46 20.59
C GLN A 134 -2.47 -13.19 20.97
N LEU A 135 -3.47 -13.18 20.11
CA LEU A 135 -4.73 -13.88 20.36
C LEU A 135 -4.61 -15.39 20.16
N ASN A 136 -3.89 -15.82 19.13
CA ASN A 136 -3.65 -17.24 18.91
C ASN A 136 -2.85 -17.85 20.07
N ASP A 137 -1.87 -17.14 20.63
CA ASP A 137 -1.12 -17.57 21.81
C ASP A 137 -2.05 -17.69 23.03
N SER A 138 -2.92 -16.69 23.25
CA SER A 138 -3.89 -16.71 24.36
C SER A 138 -4.95 -17.81 24.22
N ILE A 139 -5.38 -18.14 22.99
CA ILE A 139 -6.33 -19.20 22.70
C ILE A 139 -5.68 -20.57 22.81
N SER A 140 -4.43 -20.73 22.39
CA SER A 140 -3.69 -21.99 22.42
C SER A 140 -3.38 -22.45 23.84
N GLU A 141 -3.20 -21.52 24.78
CA GLU A 141 -3.08 -21.83 26.21
C GLU A 141 -4.38 -22.38 26.82
N ASN A 142 -5.53 -21.99 26.25
CA ASN A 142 -6.84 -22.34 26.80
C ASN A 142 -7.62 -23.41 26.01
N ASN A 143 -7.32 -23.69 24.73
CA ASN A 143 -8.07 -24.65 23.91
C ASN A 143 -7.30 -25.18 22.69
N LYS A 144 -7.08 -26.49 22.68
CA LYS A 144 -6.30 -27.23 21.65
C LYS A 144 -6.98 -27.41 20.27
N SER A 145 -8.10 -26.77 19.94
CA SER A 145 -8.89 -27.26 18.79
C SER A 145 -9.26 -26.29 17.66
N ASN A 146 -8.96 -25.00 17.72
CA ASN A 146 -9.44 -24.10 16.66
C ASN A 146 -8.30 -23.47 15.85
N LYS A 147 -8.14 -23.97 14.64
CA LYS A 147 -7.23 -23.44 13.60
C LYS A 147 -7.84 -22.27 12.78
N THR A 148 -8.91 -21.66 13.25
CA THR A 148 -9.57 -20.55 12.53
C THR A 148 -9.46 -19.28 13.34
N THR A 149 -9.26 -18.18 12.68
CA THR A 149 -9.20 -16.85 13.32
C THR A 149 -10.55 -16.41 13.88
N ASN A 150 -11.67 -17.04 13.50
CA ASN A 150 -13.02 -16.86 14.05
C ASN A 150 -13.41 -15.38 14.31
N GLY A 151 -13.16 -14.48 13.36
CA GLY A 151 -13.46 -13.07 13.52
C GLY A 151 -12.34 -12.24 14.17
N ILE A 152 -11.20 -12.82 14.45
CA ILE A 152 -10.04 -12.12 15.04
C ILE A 152 -9.53 -11.06 14.08
N ILE A 153 -9.27 -11.43 12.82
CA ILE A 153 -8.82 -10.48 11.81
C ILE A 153 -9.86 -9.38 11.64
N ALA A 154 -11.16 -9.73 11.54
CA ALA A 154 -12.23 -8.75 11.43
C ALA A 154 -12.28 -7.78 12.64
N THR A 155 -11.99 -8.28 13.84
CA THR A 155 -12.00 -7.47 15.07
C THR A 155 -10.88 -6.42 15.05
N PHE A 156 -9.68 -6.77 14.62
CA PHE A 156 -8.51 -5.89 14.68
C PHE A 156 -8.18 -5.19 13.36
N TYR A 157 -8.85 -5.56 12.28
CA TYR A 157 -8.64 -4.97 10.96
C TYR A 157 -8.71 -3.44 10.96
N MET A 158 -9.78 -2.87 11.53
CA MET A 158 -9.95 -1.42 11.58
C MET A 158 -8.93 -0.74 12.48
N THR A 159 -8.54 -1.38 13.58
CA THR A 159 -7.50 -0.83 14.48
C THR A 159 -6.16 -0.78 13.73
N ALA A 160 -5.74 -1.89 13.14
CA ALA A 160 -4.50 -1.95 12.38
C ALA A 160 -4.47 -0.97 11.18
N LEU A 161 -5.61 -0.85 10.47
CA LEU A 161 -5.77 0.09 9.36
C LEU A 161 -5.64 1.54 9.85
N ASN A 162 -6.26 1.89 10.96
CA ASN A 162 -6.20 3.23 11.53
C ASN A 162 -4.80 3.56 12.05
N ASP A 163 -4.11 2.63 12.70
CA ASP A 163 -2.71 2.81 13.14
C ASP A 163 -1.80 3.13 11.94
N GLY A 164 -1.94 2.38 10.83
CA GLY A 164 -1.21 2.66 9.60
C GLY A 164 -1.53 4.05 9.02
N LYS A 165 -2.81 4.43 8.99
CA LYS A 165 -3.26 5.75 8.51
C LYS A 165 -2.75 6.90 9.37
N GLU A 166 -2.76 6.76 10.70
CA GLU A 166 -2.27 7.79 11.62
C GLU A 166 -0.78 8.01 11.43
N PHE A 167 -0.01 6.93 11.37
CA PHE A 167 1.42 7.01 11.09
C PHE A 167 1.68 7.68 9.73
N GLY A 168 0.98 7.24 8.67
CA GLY A 168 1.13 7.80 7.33
C GLY A 168 0.77 9.27 7.25
N ARG A 169 -0.28 9.69 7.96
CA ARG A 169 -0.67 11.11 8.01
C ARG A 169 0.40 11.96 8.70
N ALA A 170 0.92 11.51 9.84
CA ALA A 170 1.96 12.22 10.57
C ALA A 170 3.23 12.39 9.71
N LEU A 171 3.67 11.31 9.07
CA LEU A 171 4.85 11.32 8.20
C LEU A 171 4.63 12.16 6.95
N ALA A 172 3.45 12.04 6.30
CA ALA A 172 3.11 12.84 5.13
C ALA A 172 3.10 14.35 5.43
N ASN A 173 2.55 14.76 6.56
CA ASN A 173 2.55 16.17 6.98
C ASN A 173 3.98 16.70 7.14
N SER A 174 4.88 15.91 7.72
CA SER A 174 6.30 16.28 7.85
C SER A 174 6.99 16.41 6.49
N ILE A 175 6.75 15.46 5.58
CA ILE A 175 7.31 15.49 4.22
C ILE A 175 6.76 16.69 3.41
N ILE A 176 5.46 16.97 3.50
CA ILE A 176 4.86 18.14 2.87
C ILE A 176 5.51 19.42 3.41
N HIS A 177 5.70 19.52 4.72
CA HIS A 177 6.33 20.71 5.32
C HIS A 177 7.73 20.95 4.75
N ILE A 178 8.58 19.93 4.65
CA ILE A 178 9.92 20.09 4.07
C ILE A 178 9.87 20.34 2.55
N SER A 179 8.88 19.85 1.84
CA SER A 179 8.74 20.12 0.41
C SER A 179 8.38 21.58 0.14
N THR A 180 7.55 22.22 0.98
CA THR A 180 7.20 23.65 0.81
C THR A 180 8.40 24.58 0.93
N THR A 181 9.40 24.19 1.70
CA THR A 181 10.66 24.94 1.88
C THR A 181 11.79 24.43 0.99
N ARG A 182 11.57 23.33 0.26
CA ARG A 182 12.56 22.62 -0.56
C ARG A 182 13.83 22.29 0.22
N ASP A 183 13.68 21.92 1.50
CA ASP A 183 14.77 21.58 2.40
C ASP A 183 15.36 20.20 2.03
N MET A 184 16.41 20.23 1.21
CA MET A 184 17.05 19.01 0.71
C MET A 184 17.86 18.27 1.77
N ASP A 185 18.35 18.94 2.80
CA ASP A 185 19.05 18.28 3.91
C ASP A 185 18.05 17.45 4.71
N LYS A 186 16.90 18.05 5.04
CA LYS A 186 15.78 17.31 5.67
C LYS A 186 15.22 16.23 4.76
N TYR A 187 15.14 16.45 3.46
CA TYR A 187 14.74 15.41 2.51
C TYR A 187 15.63 14.17 2.63
N GLN A 188 16.97 14.34 2.69
CA GLN A 188 17.90 13.22 2.83
C GLN A 188 17.70 12.46 4.16
N GLU A 189 17.48 13.18 5.27
CA GLU A 189 17.17 12.55 6.55
C GLU A 189 15.89 11.70 6.49
N TYR A 190 14.81 12.24 5.93
CA TYR A 190 13.56 11.50 5.80
C TYR A 190 13.66 10.36 4.78
N ARG A 191 14.42 10.54 3.69
CA ARG A 191 14.64 9.49 2.70
C ARG A 191 15.34 8.30 3.34
N GLN A 192 16.42 8.55 4.05
CA GLN A 192 17.15 7.51 4.78
C GLN A 192 16.25 6.79 5.78
N MET A 193 15.53 7.54 6.61
CA MET A 193 14.59 6.96 7.59
C MET A 193 13.52 6.08 6.93
N VAL A 194 12.91 6.53 5.85
CA VAL A 194 11.88 5.76 5.15
C VAL A 194 12.46 4.50 4.52
N ASP A 195 13.66 4.58 3.92
CA ASP A 195 14.33 3.43 3.33
C ASP A 195 14.67 2.37 4.40
N GLU A 196 15.27 2.78 5.51
CA GLU A 196 15.60 1.88 6.63
C GLU A 196 14.34 1.19 7.18
N MET A 197 13.25 1.92 7.38
CA MET A 197 12.00 1.35 7.86
C MET A 197 11.33 0.42 6.82
N LEU A 198 11.43 0.73 5.53
CA LEU A 198 10.95 -0.17 4.47
C LEU A 198 11.74 -1.48 4.45
N ASP A 199 13.04 -1.43 4.66
CA ASP A 199 13.89 -2.62 4.75
C ASP A 199 13.58 -3.45 6.01
N GLU A 200 13.45 -2.80 7.17
CA GLU A 200 13.07 -3.46 8.43
C GLU A 200 11.71 -4.15 8.35
N LEU A 201 10.77 -3.57 7.60
CA LEU A 201 9.42 -4.11 7.41
C LEU A 201 9.26 -4.87 6.10
N SER A 202 10.35 -5.39 5.52
CA SER A 202 10.33 -6.07 4.21
C SER A 202 9.42 -7.32 4.19
N GLU A 203 9.29 -8.05 5.31
CA GLU A 203 8.38 -9.18 5.43
C GLU A 203 6.89 -8.81 5.28
N TYR A 204 6.55 -7.53 5.50
CA TYR A 204 5.21 -6.97 5.35
C TYR A 204 5.04 -6.19 4.04
N ALA A 205 5.91 -6.37 3.06
CA ALA A 205 5.80 -5.70 1.77
C ALA A 205 4.52 -6.11 1.01
N THR A 206 3.99 -5.18 0.22
CA THR A 206 2.84 -5.44 -0.66
C THR A 206 3.12 -6.60 -1.60
N THR A 207 2.24 -7.58 -1.62
CA THR A 207 2.37 -8.80 -2.43
C THR A 207 1.60 -8.70 -3.75
N PRO A 208 2.02 -9.44 -4.81
CA PRO A 208 1.25 -9.49 -6.05
C PRO A 208 -0.20 -9.94 -5.87
N ALA A 209 -0.47 -10.85 -4.93
CA ALA A 209 -1.81 -11.33 -4.64
C ALA A 209 -2.71 -10.23 -4.03
N GLU A 210 -2.15 -9.36 -3.18
CA GLU A 210 -2.87 -8.20 -2.65
C GLU A 210 -3.19 -7.20 -3.76
N ILE A 211 -2.23 -6.93 -4.64
CA ILE A 211 -2.44 -6.05 -5.80
C ILE A 211 -3.56 -6.61 -6.67
N GLU A 212 -3.49 -7.88 -7.03
CA GLU A 212 -4.51 -8.53 -7.85
C GLU A 212 -5.89 -8.46 -7.19
N ARG A 213 -5.97 -8.80 -5.89
CA ARG A 213 -7.24 -8.75 -5.15
C ARG A 213 -7.84 -7.34 -5.11
N LEU A 214 -7.03 -6.32 -4.84
CA LEU A 214 -7.49 -4.94 -4.74
C LEU A 214 -7.83 -4.35 -6.11
N MET A 215 -7.09 -4.71 -7.17
CA MET A 215 -7.33 -4.23 -8.53
C MET A 215 -8.49 -4.95 -9.24
N SER A 216 -8.71 -6.25 -9.00
CA SER A 216 -9.83 -6.98 -9.58
C SER A 216 -11.17 -6.62 -8.93
N GLY A 217 -11.15 -6.23 -7.66
CA GLY A 217 -12.34 -5.99 -6.86
C GLY A 217 -13.09 -7.28 -6.45
N GLU A 218 -12.60 -8.47 -6.87
CA GLU A 218 -13.31 -9.74 -6.68
C GLU A 218 -12.66 -10.59 -5.58
N PRO A 219 -13.44 -11.04 -4.56
CA PRO A 219 -12.95 -11.96 -3.56
C PRO A 219 -12.57 -13.32 -4.15
N GLU A 220 -11.62 -14.00 -3.52
CA GLU A 220 -11.29 -15.38 -3.88
C GLU A 220 -12.50 -16.32 -3.70
N LYS A 221 -12.44 -17.48 -4.39
CA LYS A 221 -13.50 -18.51 -4.29
C LYS A 221 -13.70 -18.95 -2.84
N GLY A 222 -14.93 -18.82 -2.38
CA GLY A 222 -15.32 -19.18 -1.01
C GLY A 222 -15.37 -18.00 -0.04
N TYR A 223 -14.96 -16.81 -0.48
CA TYR A 223 -15.02 -15.58 0.26
C TYR A 223 -16.06 -14.59 -0.28
N VAL A 224 -16.39 -13.62 0.52
CA VAL A 224 -17.15 -12.43 0.16
C VAL A 224 -16.53 -11.22 0.83
N LEU A 225 -16.64 -10.06 0.20
CA LEU A 225 -16.22 -8.80 0.79
C LEU A 225 -17.06 -8.51 2.05
N ALA A 226 -16.40 -8.17 3.16
CA ALA A 226 -17.06 -7.80 4.39
C ALA A 226 -17.74 -6.43 4.24
N LYS A 227 -19.07 -6.41 4.28
CA LYS A 227 -19.88 -5.20 4.01
C LYS A 227 -19.61 -4.04 4.98
N THR A 228 -19.25 -4.35 6.23
CA THR A 228 -19.06 -3.35 7.31
C THR A 228 -17.69 -2.67 7.24
N PHE A 229 -16.73 -3.25 6.50
CA PHE A 229 -15.34 -2.78 6.41
C PHE A 229 -14.95 -2.47 4.97
N ASN A 230 -15.92 -2.02 4.19
CA ASN A 230 -15.80 -1.87 2.74
C ASN A 230 -15.03 -0.59 2.40
N ASN A 231 -13.73 -0.65 2.50
CA ASN A 231 -12.79 0.35 2.01
C ASN A 231 -12.10 -0.20 0.75
N ASP A 232 -12.88 -0.54 -0.26
CA ASP A 232 -12.30 -0.94 -1.53
C ASP A 232 -11.90 0.29 -2.38
N ILE A 233 -11.18 0.04 -3.45
CA ILE A 233 -10.76 1.06 -4.42
C ILE A 233 -11.94 1.89 -4.96
N LYS A 234 -13.14 1.38 -4.95
CA LYS A 234 -14.35 2.04 -5.43
C LYS A 234 -14.89 3.08 -4.45
N ASN A 235 -14.58 2.96 -3.16
CA ASN A 235 -15.03 3.83 -2.07
C ASN A 235 -13.89 4.72 -1.53
N ARG A 236 -13.27 5.49 -2.38
CA ARG A 236 -12.01 6.20 -2.16
C ARG A 236 -11.99 7.29 -1.14
N GLU A 237 -13.10 7.96 -0.91
CA GLU A 237 -13.14 9.15 -0.04
C GLU A 237 -12.72 8.85 1.40
N GLU A 238 -12.91 7.60 1.84
CA GLU A 238 -12.53 7.15 3.18
C GLU A 238 -11.04 6.73 3.29
N LEU A 239 -10.33 6.57 2.17
CA LEU A 239 -8.95 6.07 2.13
C LEU A 239 -7.91 7.19 2.06
N ARG A 240 -8.32 8.43 1.85
CA ARG A 240 -7.42 9.58 1.77
C ARG A 240 -7.04 10.07 3.16
N TYR A 241 -5.78 10.41 3.32
CA TYR A 241 -5.25 11.16 4.45
C TYR A 241 -4.26 12.23 3.98
#